data_eddbc9a69fea2e3c00993b1fad0b75c6
#
_entry.id   eddbc9a69fea2e3c00993b1fad0b75c6
#
_cell.length_a   1.000
_cell.length_b   1.000
_cell.length_c   1.000
_cell.angle_alpha   90.00
_cell.angle_beta   90.00
_cell.angle_gamma   90.00
#
_symmetry.space_group_name_H-M   'P 1'
#
loop_
_entity.id
_entity.type
_entity.pdbx_description
1 polymer ?
#
loop_
_entity_poly.entity_id
_entity_poly.type
_entity_poly.pdbx_seq_one_letter_code
_entity_poly.pdbx_strand_id
1 'polypeptide(L)'
;MVFKGSTYIEEVVFFHRDSQTLILTDLIENFETERFPSQLRGKAYKLVRVAAPDGQTPIDYRMTFIGHQKEAKECLEQMLAWQPEKIILAHGSCFLENGTAELRRALRWIR
;
A
#
# COMPACT_ATOMS: atom_id res chain seq x y z
N MET A 1 -10.43 2.50 10.21
CA MET A 1 -9.23 2.33 11.08
C MET A 1 -8.18 3.35 10.68
N VAL A 2 -7.47 3.92 11.63
CA VAL A 2 -6.30 4.74 11.35
C VAL A 2 -5.06 3.85 11.29
N PHE A 3 -4.29 3.92 10.20
CA PHE A 3 -3.02 3.19 10.08
C PHE A 3 -1.94 3.98 10.82
N LYS A 4 -1.42 3.42 11.89
CA LYS A 4 -0.53 4.10 12.83
C LYS A 4 0.94 3.73 12.61
N GLY A 5 1.81 4.59 13.12
CA GLY A 5 3.26 4.37 13.11
C GLY A 5 4.04 5.40 12.31
N SER A 6 3.41 6.08 11.36
CA SER A 6 4.08 7.16 10.66
C SER A 6 4.21 8.41 11.55
N THR A 7 5.36 9.05 11.48
CA THR A 7 5.59 10.32 12.19
C THR A 7 5.03 11.53 11.44
N TYR A 8 4.63 11.35 10.18
CA TYR A 8 4.18 12.45 9.31
C TYR A 8 2.76 12.33 8.82
N ILE A 9 2.30 11.12 8.52
CA ILE A 9 1.06 10.90 7.79
C ILE A 9 0.15 9.98 8.59
N GLU A 10 -1.09 10.42 8.79
CA GLU A 10 -2.15 9.53 9.25
C GLU A 10 -2.99 9.15 8.03
N GLU A 11 -3.12 7.87 7.81
CA GLU A 11 -4.00 7.35 6.77
C GLU A 11 -5.19 6.67 7.40
N VAL A 12 -6.39 7.02 6.95
CA VAL A 12 -7.62 6.32 7.36
C VAL A 12 -7.88 5.21 6.35
N VAL A 13 -7.96 4.00 6.84
CA VAL A 13 -8.18 2.80 6.04
C VAL A 13 -9.63 2.36 6.23
N PHE A 14 -10.32 2.06 5.14
CA PHE A 14 -11.70 1.57 5.17
C PHE A 14 -11.78 0.14 4.65
N PHE A 15 -12.71 -0.61 5.21
CA PHE A 15 -13.01 -1.94 4.71
C PHE A 15 -14.51 -2.07 4.47
N HIS A 16 -14.89 -2.30 3.22
CA HIS A 16 -16.28 -2.54 2.83
C HIS A 16 -16.54 -4.05 2.91
N ARG A 17 -17.32 -4.47 3.89
CA ARG A 17 -17.52 -5.89 4.21
C ARG A 17 -18.23 -6.68 3.12
N ASP A 18 -19.30 -6.12 2.57
CA ASP A 18 -20.11 -6.83 1.58
C ASP A 18 -19.31 -7.22 0.35
N SER A 19 -18.41 -6.35 -0.11
CA SER A 19 -17.54 -6.62 -1.27
C SER A 19 -16.15 -7.10 -0.89
N GLN A 20 -15.85 -7.20 0.41
CA GLN A 20 -14.52 -7.54 0.92
C GLN A 20 -13.41 -6.66 0.31
N THR A 21 -13.67 -5.38 0.22
CA THR A 21 -12.79 -4.40 -0.41
C THR A 21 -12.12 -3.52 0.62
N LEU A 22 -10.79 -3.54 0.63
CA LEU A 22 -9.95 -2.65 1.40
C LEU A 22 -9.73 -1.37 0.59
N ILE A 23 -9.89 -0.22 1.22
CA ILE A 23 -9.75 1.09 0.57
C ILE A 23 -8.60 1.83 1.24
N LEU A 24 -7.56 2.10 0.45
CA LEU A 24 -6.35 2.80 0.88
C LEU A 24 -6.17 4.08 0.07
N THR A 25 -5.42 5.03 0.60
CA THR A 25 -5.01 6.21 -0.15
C THR A 25 -3.54 6.12 -0.56
N ASP A 26 -2.62 6.41 0.33
CA ASP A 26 -1.19 6.53 0.00
C ASP A 26 -0.33 5.36 0.49
N LEU A 27 -0.88 4.49 1.32
CA LEU A 27 -0.12 3.40 1.94
C LEU A 27 0.49 2.45 0.91
N ILE A 28 -0.22 2.23 -0.18
CA ILE A 28 0.28 1.45 -1.33
C ILE A 28 0.03 2.27 -2.59
N GLU A 29 1.04 2.40 -3.41
CA GLU A 29 0.93 3.00 -4.74
C GLU A 29 1.33 1.94 -5.78
N ASN A 30 0.66 1.95 -6.93
CA ASN A 30 0.84 0.93 -7.96
C ASN A 30 0.69 1.55 -9.34
N PHE A 31 1.62 2.43 -9.68
CA PHE A 31 1.55 3.23 -10.91
C PHE A 31 1.75 2.41 -12.18
N GLU A 32 0.87 2.65 -13.15
CA GLU A 32 1.06 2.15 -14.52
C GLU A 32 2.11 3.02 -15.21
N THR A 33 3.33 2.49 -15.33
CA THR A 33 4.48 3.26 -15.86
C THR A 33 4.31 3.69 -17.31
N GLU A 34 3.49 2.98 -18.09
CA GLU A 34 3.19 3.31 -19.49
C GLU A 34 2.49 4.66 -19.68
N ARG A 35 1.83 5.16 -18.63
CA ARG A 35 1.13 6.44 -18.66
C ARG A 35 2.04 7.63 -18.42
N PHE A 36 3.31 7.39 -18.13
CA PHE A 36 4.28 8.45 -17.85
C PHE A 36 5.23 8.65 -19.02
N PRO A 37 5.83 9.85 -19.15
CA PRO A 37 6.86 10.07 -20.16
C PRO A 37 8.00 9.05 -20.03
N SER A 38 8.55 8.60 -21.18
CA SER A 38 9.58 7.57 -21.21
C SER A 38 10.80 7.89 -20.33
N GLN A 39 11.11 9.16 -20.16
CA GLN A 39 12.20 9.65 -19.31
C GLN A 39 12.03 9.29 -17.84
N LEU A 40 10.77 9.20 -17.38
CA LEU A 40 10.44 8.90 -16.00
C LEU A 40 10.13 7.41 -15.79
N ARG A 41 9.86 6.68 -16.88
CA ARG A 41 9.56 5.27 -16.81
C ARG A 41 10.75 4.49 -16.27
N GLY A 42 10.49 3.68 -15.29
CA GLY A 42 11.43 2.72 -14.78
C GLY A 42 12.51 3.27 -13.85
N LYS A 43 13.01 4.50 -14.03
CA LYS A 43 14.03 5.04 -13.14
C LYS A 43 13.47 5.51 -11.81
N ALA A 44 12.50 6.43 -11.81
CA ALA A 44 11.92 6.96 -10.58
C ALA A 44 11.05 5.93 -9.88
N TYR A 45 10.19 5.22 -10.62
CA TYR A 45 9.21 4.31 -10.02
C TYR A 45 9.81 2.98 -9.59
N LYS A 46 10.82 2.47 -10.28
CA LYS A 46 11.58 1.31 -9.81
C LYS A 46 12.37 1.62 -8.56
N LEU A 47 12.94 2.82 -8.50
CA LEU A 47 13.72 3.26 -7.35
C LEU A 47 12.84 3.36 -6.08
N VAL A 48 11.62 3.88 -6.21
CA VAL A 48 10.67 3.99 -5.08
C VAL A 48 9.75 2.77 -4.95
N ARG A 49 9.86 1.79 -5.84
CA ARG A 49 9.15 0.51 -5.82
C ARG A 49 7.63 0.62 -5.83
N VAL A 50 7.10 1.57 -6.56
CA VAL A 50 5.66 1.80 -6.67
C VAL A 50 5.08 1.46 -8.05
N ALA A 51 5.87 0.80 -8.91
CA ALA A 51 5.46 0.45 -10.27
C ALA A 51 4.58 -0.80 -10.31
N ALA A 52 3.51 -0.74 -11.11
CA ALA A 52 2.65 -1.90 -11.35
C ALA A 52 3.44 -3.01 -12.07
N PRO A 53 3.12 -4.28 -11.83
CA PRO A 53 2.02 -4.79 -10.99
C PRO A 53 2.38 -4.95 -9.52
N ASP A 54 3.61 -4.65 -9.12
CA ASP A 54 4.16 -4.95 -7.80
C ASP A 54 4.27 -3.71 -6.90
N GLY A 55 3.29 -2.83 -6.97
CA GLY A 55 3.23 -1.62 -6.16
C GLY A 55 3.34 -1.89 -4.67
N GLN A 56 3.93 -0.94 -3.96
CA GLN A 56 4.21 -1.01 -2.53
C GLN A 56 4.06 0.36 -1.90
N THR A 57 4.34 0.44 -0.62
CA THR A 57 4.48 1.73 0.06
C THR A 57 5.69 2.48 -0.48
N PRO A 58 5.54 3.76 -0.86
CA PRO A 58 6.69 4.57 -1.29
C PRO A 58 7.80 4.59 -0.24
N ILE A 59 9.05 4.62 -0.68
CA ILE A 59 10.20 4.55 0.22
C ILE A 59 10.24 5.70 1.22
N ASP A 60 9.91 6.92 0.78
CA ASP A 60 9.85 8.08 1.65
C ASP A 60 8.80 7.91 2.76
N TYR A 61 7.64 7.34 2.41
CA TYR A 61 6.59 7.02 3.39
C TYR A 61 7.04 5.95 4.38
N ARG A 62 7.74 4.90 3.90
CA ARG A 62 8.29 3.85 4.79
C ARG A 62 9.25 4.40 5.82
N MET A 63 10.07 5.37 5.44
CA MET A 63 11.06 5.97 6.32
C MET A 63 10.40 6.65 7.53
N THR A 64 9.17 7.12 7.38
CA THR A 64 8.43 7.75 8.49
C THR A 64 8.02 6.78 9.58
N PHE A 65 8.14 5.47 9.33
CA PHE A 65 7.82 4.42 10.30
C PHE A 65 9.04 3.93 11.10
N ILE A 66 10.22 4.47 10.86
CA ILE A 66 11.44 4.05 11.58
C ILE A 66 11.25 4.26 13.08
N GLY A 67 11.45 3.19 13.85
CA GLY A 67 11.23 3.19 15.29
C GLY A 67 9.78 2.94 15.73
N HIS A 68 8.84 2.83 14.78
CA HIS A 68 7.41 2.67 15.06
C HIS A 68 6.78 1.45 14.36
N GLN A 69 7.59 0.46 14.07
CA GLN A 69 7.17 -0.76 13.34
C GLN A 69 6.08 -1.55 14.08
N LYS A 70 6.10 -1.52 15.40
CA LYS A 70 5.11 -2.26 16.21
C LYS A 70 3.69 -1.80 15.92
N GLU A 71 3.46 -0.49 15.89
CA GLU A 71 2.14 0.09 15.62
C GLU A 71 1.67 -0.25 14.20
N ALA A 72 2.57 -0.12 13.23
CA ALA A 72 2.29 -0.47 11.84
C ALA A 72 1.95 -1.96 11.70
N LYS A 73 2.66 -2.83 12.41
CA LYS A 73 2.43 -4.27 12.39
C LYS A 73 1.04 -4.62 12.93
N GLU A 74 0.64 -4.01 14.04
CA GLU A 74 -0.70 -4.22 14.61
C GLU A 74 -1.79 -3.82 13.62
N CYS A 75 -1.62 -2.70 12.92
CA CYS A 75 -2.56 -2.27 11.89
C CYS A 75 -2.59 -3.24 10.70
N LEU A 76 -1.42 -3.71 10.25
CA LEU A 76 -1.34 -4.70 9.17
C LEU A 76 -2.05 -5.99 9.56
N GLU A 77 -1.84 -6.49 10.77
CA GLU A 77 -2.50 -7.70 11.26
C GLU A 77 -4.02 -7.53 11.27
N GLN A 78 -4.52 -6.36 11.66
CA GLN A 78 -5.94 -6.07 11.62
C GLN A 78 -6.49 -6.08 10.18
N MET A 79 -5.78 -5.48 9.25
CA MET A 79 -6.18 -5.49 7.84
C MET A 79 -6.18 -6.90 7.25
N LEU A 80 -5.17 -7.71 7.61
CA LEU A 80 -5.10 -9.10 7.16
C LEU A 80 -6.22 -9.95 7.75
N ALA A 81 -6.62 -9.66 8.99
CA ALA A 81 -7.74 -10.35 9.64
C ALA A 81 -9.08 -10.11 8.90
N TRP A 82 -9.24 -8.98 8.22
CA TRP A 82 -10.42 -8.73 7.40
C TRP A 82 -10.47 -9.59 6.13
N GLN A 83 -9.37 -10.18 5.72
CA GLN A 83 -9.27 -11.02 4.51
C GLN A 83 -9.78 -10.32 3.25
N PRO A 84 -9.24 -9.15 2.89
CA PRO A 84 -9.72 -8.45 1.70
C PRO A 84 -9.49 -9.26 0.42
N GLU A 85 -10.47 -9.26 -0.45
CA GLU A 85 -10.36 -9.84 -1.79
C GLU A 85 -9.87 -8.81 -2.80
N LYS A 86 -10.21 -7.55 -2.56
CA LYS A 86 -9.87 -6.42 -3.45
C LYS A 86 -9.24 -5.30 -2.64
N ILE A 87 -8.37 -4.55 -3.30
CA ILE A 87 -7.77 -3.34 -2.72
C ILE A 87 -7.96 -2.20 -3.72
N ILE A 88 -8.63 -1.14 -3.28
CA ILE A 88 -8.77 0.10 -4.04
C ILE A 88 -7.72 1.08 -3.53
N LEU A 89 -6.98 1.66 -4.48
CA LEU A 89 -5.91 2.62 -4.22
C LEU A 89 -6.26 3.97 -4.83
N ALA A 90 -5.79 5.04 -4.19
CA ALA A 90 -5.90 6.38 -4.77
C ALA A 90 -4.92 6.61 -5.92
N HIS A 91 -3.78 5.91 -5.93
CA HIS A 91 -2.70 6.13 -6.89
C HIS A 91 -2.35 4.85 -7.64
N GLY A 92 -2.73 4.80 -8.91
CA GLY A 92 -2.40 3.70 -9.80
C GLY A 92 -3.48 2.63 -9.90
N SER A 93 -3.09 1.45 -10.36
CA SER A 93 -3.99 0.33 -10.59
C SER A 93 -4.38 -0.36 -9.30
N CYS A 94 -5.68 -0.56 -9.11
CA CYS A 94 -6.22 -1.30 -7.97
C CYS A 94 -5.96 -2.81 -8.13
N PHE A 95 -5.95 -3.52 -7.00
CA PHE A 95 -5.87 -4.98 -6.99
C PHE A 95 -7.30 -5.53 -6.92
N LEU A 96 -7.78 -6.08 -8.02
CA LEU A 96 -9.18 -6.54 -8.12
C LEU A 96 -9.36 -8.00 -7.76
N GLU A 97 -8.27 -8.71 -7.47
CA GLU A 97 -8.27 -10.10 -7.02
C GLU A 97 -7.05 -10.36 -6.14
N ASN A 98 -7.07 -11.43 -5.37
CA ASN A 98 -5.97 -11.82 -4.47
C ASN A 98 -5.55 -10.72 -3.48
N GLY A 99 -6.51 -9.93 -3.02
CA GLY A 99 -6.24 -8.75 -2.17
C GLY A 99 -5.39 -9.05 -0.94
N THR A 100 -5.69 -10.14 -0.22
CA THR A 100 -4.92 -10.51 0.98
C THR A 100 -3.47 -10.84 0.64
N ALA A 101 -3.23 -11.59 -0.44
CA ALA A 101 -1.87 -11.92 -0.88
C ALA A 101 -1.11 -10.66 -1.33
N GLU A 102 -1.78 -9.78 -2.07
CA GLU A 102 -1.20 -8.51 -2.50
C GLU A 102 -0.89 -7.59 -1.32
N LEU A 103 -1.76 -7.56 -0.32
CA LEU A 103 -1.53 -6.80 0.89
C LEU A 103 -0.27 -7.29 1.63
N ARG A 104 -0.11 -8.61 1.79
CA ARG A 104 1.08 -9.19 2.40
C ARG A 104 2.35 -8.83 1.63
N ARG A 105 2.30 -8.93 0.33
CA ARG A 105 3.42 -8.60 -0.55
C ARG A 105 3.81 -7.13 -0.44
N ALA A 106 2.83 -6.24 -0.58
CA ALA A 106 3.07 -4.80 -0.61
C ALA A 106 3.60 -4.25 0.71
N LEU A 107 3.17 -4.83 1.83
CA LEU A 107 3.55 -4.38 3.17
C LEU A 107 4.57 -5.30 3.86
N ARG A 108 5.27 -6.14 3.10
CA ARG A 108 6.28 -7.06 3.67
C ARG A 108 7.45 -6.36 4.36
N TRP A 109 7.60 -5.07 4.14
CA TRP A 109 8.62 -4.27 4.82
C TRP A 109 8.29 -4.02 6.30
N ILE A 110 7.04 -4.22 6.70
CA ILE A 110 6.60 -4.15 8.10
C ILE A 110 6.96 -5.48 8.76
N ARG A 111 7.82 -5.43 9.75
CA ARG A 111 8.34 -6.62 10.42
C ARG A 111 7.86 -6.79 11.84
#